data_52cc26e6eeba4c6c54f60a14955cf052
#
_entry.id   52cc26e6eeba4c6c54f60a14955cf052
#
_cell.length_a   1.000
_cell.length_b   1.000
_cell.length_c   1.000
_cell.angle_alpha   90.00
_cell.angle_beta   90.00
_cell.angle_gamma   90.00
#
_symmetry.space_group_name_H-M   'P 1'
#
loop_
_entity.id
_entity.type
_entity.pdbx_description
1 polymer ?
#
loop_
_entity_poly.entity_id
_entity_poly.type
_entity_poly.pdbx_seq_one_letter_code
_entity_poly.pdbx_strand_id
1 'polypeptide(L)'
;VLFRSFITQLSKETTSGLMLSSGYGGGTANMEWQSLTGMDLSNLGATLPVPYTQLVNKQKKTPTFLNLFDEAVAIHPFSANTYSRLNVFEKFGFDKFHYIGSPDGLNYTQKIEANPYISDEAAYQETVDAINATEGKTQFIQLSTMQNHMPYNNYYKEDTFDFEGAGVSESNRNQMKTYLQGLNYTDQATQKFIEEIDKIEKPITIVWYGDHLPGIYKEQDLAKYPLLYRETDYFVYNNKYAQQQRKLPNYSLVSPYMFSSLALEQANIKVTPFYALLTAVTNNLPATTIDPNSGSQNVQNGKKVFASDQNKTTEEKDLTKEQKELLHDYELIQYDLVAGKQYSADWAEKKVN
;
A
#
# COMPACT_ATOMS: atom_id res chain seq x y z
N VAL A 1 -19.56 10.69 -5.16
CA VAL A 1 -19.55 9.82 -3.99
C VAL A 1 -19.43 10.70 -2.73
N LEU A 2 -20.55 10.85 -1.99
CA LEU A 2 -20.68 11.85 -0.92
C LEU A 2 -19.82 11.56 0.34
N PHE A 3 -19.46 10.29 0.58
CA PHE A 3 -18.73 9.89 1.78
C PHE A 3 -17.20 10.05 1.69
N ARG A 4 -16.65 10.37 0.51
CA ARG A 4 -15.20 10.61 0.26
C ARG A 4 -15.01 11.81 -0.67
N SER A 5 -15.56 12.95 -0.30
CA SER A 5 -15.55 14.11 -1.20
C SER A 5 -14.16 14.71 -1.36
N PHE A 6 -13.38 14.80 -0.27
CA PHE A 6 -12.04 15.37 -0.28
C PHE A 6 -11.05 14.48 -1.07
N ILE A 7 -10.97 13.18 -0.74
CA ILE A 7 -10.10 12.24 -1.45
C ILE A 7 -10.44 12.20 -2.94
N THR A 8 -11.74 12.20 -3.28
CA THR A 8 -12.19 12.23 -4.68
C THR A 8 -11.77 13.52 -5.40
N GLN A 9 -11.80 14.66 -4.73
CA GLN A 9 -11.33 15.92 -5.32
C GLN A 9 -9.82 15.93 -5.46
N LEU A 10 -9.08 15.53 -4.42
CA LEU A 10 -7.62 15.46 -4.41
C LEU A 10 -7.08 14.54 -5.52
N SER A 11 -7.75 13.42 -5.75
CA SER A 11 -7.40 12.46 -6.81
C SER A 11 -7.47 13.07 -8.23
N LYS A 12 -8.29 14.09 -8.46
CA LYS A 12 -8.33 14.78 -9.76
C LYS A 12 -7.13 15.72 -9.99
N GLU A 13 -6.51 16.15 -8.90
CA GLU A 13 -5.44 17.14 -8.90
C GLU A 13 -4.05 16.50 -8.78
N THR A 14 -3.99 15.21 -8.46
CA THR A 14 -2.77 14.45 -8.20
C THR A 14 -2.57 13.32 -9.19
N THR A 15 -1.41 12.66 -9.15
CA THR A 15 -1.23 11.34 -9.75
C THR A 15 -2.06 10.35 -8.95
N SER A 16 -3.02 9.71 -9.58
CA SER A 16 -3.99 8.86 -8.89
C SER A 16 -4.59 7.81 -9.82
N GLY A 17 -5.25 6.84 -9.26
CA GLY A 17 -5.92 5.75 -9.95
C GLY A 17 -6.36 4.66 -8.99
N LEU A 18 -6.39 3.43 -9.48
CA LEU A 18 -6.68 2.25 -8.69
C LEU A 18 -5.44 1.40 -8.46
N MET A 19 -5.32 0.84 -7.29
CA MET A 19 -4.33 -0.17 -6.96
C MET A 19 -4.98 -1.54 -6.96
N LEU A 20 -4.36 -2.48 -7.67
CA LEU A 20 -4.81 -3.86 -7.75
C LEU A 20 -4.25 -4.67 -6.58
N SER A 21 -5.00 -4.71 -5.50
CA SER A 21 -4.63 -5.44 -4.29
C SER A 21 -4.48 -6.93 -4.56
N SER A 22 -3.46 -7.56 -4.01
CA SER A 22 -3.35 -9.02 -3.95
C SER A 22 -4.21 -9.64 -2.84
N GLY A 23 -4.85 -8.81 -2.00
CA GLY A 23 -5.74 -9.20 -0.91
C GLY A 23 -7.21 -8.90 -1.17
N TYR A 24 -8.09 -9.61 -0.45
CA TYR A 24 -9.51 -9.33 -0.31
C TYR A 24 -9.95 -9.76 1.09
N GLY A 25 -10.53 -8.85 1.86
CA GLY A 25 -10.89 -9.10 3.26
C GLY A 25 -9.69 -9.34 4.19
N GLY A 26 -8.48 -9.02 3.72
CA GLY A 26 -7.22 -9.18 4.42
C GLY A 26 -6.04 -9.19 3.45
N GLY A 27 -4.81 -9.25 3.98
CA GLY A 27 -3.60 -9.32 3.17
C GLY A 27 -2.68 -8.10 3.32
N THR A 28 -2.90 -7.24 4.31
CA THR A 28 -2.12 -6.02 4.57
C THR A 28 -0.60 -6.26 4.52
N ALA A 29 -0.11 -7.33 5.16
CA ALA A 29 1.32 -7.68 5.14
C ALA A 29 1.88 -7.92 3.74
N ASN A 30 1.05 -8.44 2.81
CA ASN A 30 1.45 -8.65 1.43
C ASN A 30 1.53 -7.31 0.66
N MET A 31 0.64 -6.36 0.97
CA MET A 31 0.71 -5.00 0.42
C MET A 31 1.93 -4.27 0.95
N GLU A 32 2.17 -4.31 2.26
CA GLU A 32 3.36 -3.74 2.89
C GLU A 32 4.65 -4.32 2.29
N TRP A 33 4.73 -5.65 2.12
CA TRP A 33 5.92 -6.28 1.53
C TRP A 33 6.17 -5.78 0.11
N GLN A 34 5.16 -5.76 -0.74
CA GLN A 34 5.29 -5.33 -2.13
C GLN A 34 5.67 -3.84 -2.22
N SER A 35 4.97 -2.97 -1.49
CA SER A 35 5.21 -1.52 -1.54
C SER A 35 6.58 -1.12 -0.99
N LEU A 36 7.09 -1.83 0.02
CA LEU A 36 8.37 -1.51 0.64
C LEU A 36 9.57 -2.13 -0.09
N THR A 37 9.41 -3.28 -0.71
CA THR A 37 10.49 -3.95 -1.42
C THR A 37 10.55 -3.62 -2.91
N GLY A 38 9.43 -3.23 -3.51
CA GLY A 38 9.29 -3.12 -4.97
C GLY A 38 9.26 -4.48 -5.68
N MET A 39 8.93 -5.56 -4.97
CA MET A 39 8.90 -6.93 -5.49
C MET A 39 7.46 -7.40 -5.69
N ASP A 40 7.20 -8.03 -6.83
CA ASP A 40 5.87 -8.54 -7.19
C ASP A 40 5.57 -9.87 -6.47
N LEU A 41 4.49 -9.90 -5.70
CA LEU A 41 4.02 -11.11 -5.03
C LEU A 41 3.67 -12.23 -6.02
N SER A 42 3.22 -11.89 -7.23
CA SER A 42 2.85 -12.87 -8.26
C SER A 42 4.04 -13.66 -8.80
N ASN A 43 5.27 -13.20 -8.56
CA ASN A 43 6.50 -13.93 -8.89
C ASN A 43 6.89 -14.97 -7.83
N LEU A 44 6.23 -14.97 -6.68
CA LEU A 44 6.49 -15.96 -5.64
C LEU A 44 5.68 -17.23 -5.89
N GLY A 45 6.29 -18.38 -5.59
CA GLY A 45 5.59 -19.65 -5.69
C GLY A 45 4.49 -19.82 -4.63
N ALA A 46 3.59 -20.75 -4.86
CA ALA A 46 2.46 -21.08 -3.97
C ALA A 46 2.86 -21.39 -2.51
N THR A 47 4.12 -21.68 -2.26
CA THR A 47 4.67 -21.98 -0.92
C THR A 47 5.02 -20.72 -0.12
N LEU A 48 4.92 -19.53 -0.71
CA LEU A 48 5.27 -18.25 -0.09
C LEU A 48 4.09 -17.26 -0.12
N PRO A 49 2.89 -17.62 0.35
CA PRO A 49 1.70 -16.77 0.29
C PRO A 49 1.76 -15.54 1.20
N VAL A 50 2.63 -15.57 2.23
CA VAL A 50 2.83 -14.44 3.16
C VAL A 50 4.34 -14.25 3.37
N PRO A 51 4.99 -13.42 2.53
CA PRO A 51 6.43 -13.19 2.59
C PRO A 51 6.95 -12.78 3.96
N TYR A 52 6.20 -12.00 4.73
CA TYR A 52 6.58 -11.59 6.08
C TYR A 52 6.97 -12.76 6.98
N THR A 53 6.13 -13.78 7.06
CA THR A 53 6.33 -14.93 7.96
C THR A 53 7.16 -16.04 7.35
N GLN A 54 7.13 -16.18 6.03
CA GLN A 54 7.69 -17.37 5.33
C GLN A 54 9.03 -17.09 4.66
N LEU A 55 9.28 -15.85 4.23
CA LEU A 55 10.49 -15.44 3.52
C LEU A 55 11.37 -14.54 4.38
N VAL A 56 10.88 -13.35 4.77
CA VAL A 56 11.66 -12.31 5.45
C VAL A 56 12.33 -12.84 6.71
N ASN A 57 11.62 -13.64 7.50
CA ASN A 57 12.15 -14.23 8.72
C ASN A 57 13.39 -15.14 8.48
N LYS A 58 13.53 -15.69 7.28
CA LYS A 58 14.64 -16.58 6.91
C LYS A 58 15.79 -15.84 6.23
N GLN A 59 15.55 -14.66 5.70
CA GLN A 59 16.59 -13.86 5.05
C GLN A 59 17.48 -13.18 6.11
N LYS A 60 18.75 -13.00 5.80
CA LYS A 60 19.65 -12.19 6.63
C LYS A 60 19.28 -10.73 6.57
N LYS A 61 18.95 -10.26 5.37
CA LYS A 61 18.52 -8.90 5.04
C LYS A 61 17.53 -8.97 3.88
N THR A 62 16.50 -8.17 3.95
CA THR A 62 15.54 -7.99 2.85
C THR A 62 15.77 -6.62 2.25
N PRO A 63 16.20 -6.51 0.98
CA PRO A 63 16.38 -5.22 0.32
C PRO A 63 15.05 -4.46 0.26
N THR A 64 15.10 -3.20 0.66
CA THR A 64 13.99 -2.24 0.60
C THR A 64 14.50 -0.90 0.14
N PHE A 65 13.62 0.01 -0.26
CA PHE A 65 14.04 1.36 -0.63
C PHE A 65 14.30 2.26 0.60
N LEU A 66 14.10 1.75 1.81
CA LEU A 66 14.31 2.50 3.06
C LEU A 66 15.76 2.97 3.22
N ASN A 67 16.72 2.20 2.73
CA ASN A 67 18.14 2.54 2.75
C ASN A 67 18.53 3.76 1.88
N LEU A 68 17.59 4.32 1.12
CA LEU A 68 17.77 5.60 0.42
C LEU A 68 17.59 6.79 1.35
N PHE A 69 17.05 6.60 2.55
CA PHE A 69 16.79 7.62 3.56
C PHE A 69 17.76 7.50 4.73
N ASP A 70 17.92 8.59 5.47
CA ASP A 70 18.77 8.64 6.65
C ASP A 70 18.07 8.09 7.90
N GLU A 71 16.73 8.11 7.91
CA GLU A 71 15.89 7.56 8.97
C GLU A 71 14.62 6.94 8.39
N ALA A 72 14.25 5.76 8.88
CA ALA A 72 13.01 5.08 8.54
C ALA A 72 12.18 4.80 9.80
N VAL A 73 10.93 5.25 9.81
CA VAL A 73 10.00 5.12 10.94
C VAL A 73 8.76 4.35 10.49
N ALA A 74 8.37 3.34 11.24
CA ALA A 74 7.09 2.66 11.09
C ALA A 74 6.12 3.10 12.18
N ILE A 75 4.85 3.28 11.82
CA ILE A 75 3.75 3.62 12.73
C ILE A 75 2.58 2.66 12.46
N HIS A 76 2.17 1.93 13.49
CA HIS A 76 1.00 1.05 13.41
C HIS A 76 0.19 1.18 14.72
N PRO A 77 -0.96 1.89 14.71
CA PRO A 77 -1.74 2.17 15.91
C PRO A 77 -2.50 0.92 16.39
N PHE A 78 -1.80 -0.20 16.50
CA PHE A 78 -2.29 -1.50 16.95
C PHE A 78 -1.14 -2.33 17.54
N SER A 79 -1.40 -3.62 17.82
CA SER A 79 -0.38 -4.55 18.31
C SER A 79 0.60 -4.96 17.20
N ALA A 80 1.89 -4.97 17.49
CA ALA A 80 2.94 -5.45 16.57
C ALA A 80 3.03 -6.98 16.47
N ASN A 81 2.23 -7.74 17.22
CA ASN A 81 2.32 -9.20 17.26
C ASN A 81 1.82 -9.88 15.97
N THR A 82 1.01 -9.19 15.17
CA THR A 82 0.53 -9.71 13.90
C THR A 82 1.64 -9.72 12.85
N TYR A 83 1.70 -10.78 12.04
CA TYR A 83 2.64 -10.94 10.92
C TYR A 83 4.13 -10.85 11.28
N SER A 84 4.50 -11.02 12.56
CA SER A 84 5.89 -10.91 13.04
C SER A 84 6.52 -9.53 12.73
N ARG A 85 5.73 -8.44 12.72
CA ARG A 85 6.18 -7.09 12.30
C ARG A 85 7.44 -6.62 13.02
N LEU A 86 7.63 -6.91 14.31
CA LEU A 86 8.85 -6.54 15.02
C LEU A 86 10.11 -7.02 14.31
N ASN A 87 10.18 -8.30 14.02
CA ASN A 87 11.33 -8.88 13.34
C ASN A 87 11.40 -8.49 11.85
N VAL A 88 10.24 -8.37 11.18
CA VAL A 88 10.18 -8.01 9.77
C VAL A 88 10.66 -6.57 9.57
N PHE A 89 10.20 -5.62 10.37
CA PHE A 89 10.56 -4.21 10.24
C PHE A 89 12.02 -3.95 10.61
N GLU A 90 12.57 -4.68 11.57
CA GLU A 90 14.01 -4.69 11.83
C GLU A 90 14.81 -5.12 10.58
N LYS A 91 14.39 -6.21 9.92
CA LYS A 91 15.02 -6.71 8.70
C LYS A 91 14.83 -5.83 7.47
N PHE A 92 13.77 -5.03 7.44
CA PHE A 92 13.53 -4.04 6.40
C PHE A 92 14.39 -2.79 6.58
N GLY A 93 14.93 -2.57 7.78
CA GLY A 93 15.79 -1.44 8.07
C GLY A 93 15.04 -0.25 8.66
N PHE A 94 13.91 -0.45 9.32
CA PHE A 94 13.28 0.59 10.12
C PHE A 94 14.11 0.87 11.38
N ASP A 95 14.38 2.14 11.64
CA ASP A 95 15.11 2.60 12.84
C ASP A 95 14.20 2.69 14.07
N LYS A 96 12.91 3.01 13.84
CA LYS A 96 11.90 3.16 14.90
C LYS A 96 10.60 2.49 14.48
N PHE A 97 9.90 1.95 15.47
CA PHE A 97 8.56 1.39 15.26
C PHE A 97 7.64 1.77 16.41
N HIS A 98 6.68 2.66 16.14
CA HIS A 98 5.65 3.12 17.05
C HIS A 98 4.39 2.27 16.93
N TYR A 99 3.98 1.63 18.01
CA TYR A 99 2.80 0.75 18.07
C TYR A 99 2.24 0.71 19.51
N ILE A 100 1.06 0.12 19.73
CA ILE A 100 0.50 -0.05 21.06
C ILE A 100 1.39 -0.99 21.88
N GLY A 101 2.05 -0.44 22.89
CA GLY A 101 2.99 -1.16 23.76
C GLY A 101 4.45 -1.11 23.29
N SER A 102 4.80 -0.30 22.30
CA SER A 102 6.21 0.01 21.99
C SER A 102 6.87 0.79 23.15
N PRO A 103 8.20 0.73 23.27
CA PRO A 103 8.92 1.46 24.33
C PRO A 103 8.58 2.96 24.37
N ASP A 104 8.51 3.60 23.20
CA ASP A 104 8.19 5.02 23.05
C ASP A 104 6.66 5.28 23.07
N GLY A 105 5.85 4.21 22.93
CA GLY A 105 4.39 4.30 22.89
C GLY A 105 3.84 4.96 21.63
N LEU A 106 2.59 5.40 21.76
CA LEU A 106 1.90 6.27 20.82
C LEU A 106 1.40 7.48 21.60
N ASN A 107 1.62 8.69 21.07
CA ASN A 107 1.14 9.94 21.70
C ASN A 107 -0.37 10.10 21.53
N TYR A 108 -0.92 9.60 20.41
CA TYR A 108 -2.31 9.77 20.01
C TYR A 108 -3.01 8.43 19.93
N THR A 109 -3.98 8.22 20.82
CA THR A 109 -4.72 6.94 20.94
C THR A 109 -6.25 7.12 20.90
N GLN A 110 -6.71 8.29 20.46
CA GLN A 110 -8.13 8.63 20.36
C GLN A 110 -8.86 7.69 19.42
N LYS A 111 -10.06 7.32 19.82
CA LYS A 111 -10.99 6.48 19.05
C LYS A 111 -12.25 7.26 18.74
N ILE A 112 -12.99 6.83 17.73
CA ILE A 112 -14.29 7.42 17.41
C ILE A 112 -15.38 6.56 18.02
N GLU A 113 -16.10 7.11 18.99
CA GLU A 113 -17.23 6.47 19.69
C GLU A 113 -16.93 5.03 20.17
N ALA A 114 -17.69 4.03 19.70
CA ALA A 114 -17.52 2.63 20.07
C ALA A 114 -16.51 1.86 19.18
N ASN A 115 -15.85 2.50 18.23
CA ASN A 115 -14.85 1.84 17.40
C ASN A 115 -13.69 1.35 18.29
N PRO A 116 -13.34 0.05 18.26
CA PRO A 116 -12.25 -0.49 19.08
C PRO A 116 -10.86 0.00 18.67
N TYR A 117 -10.72 0.54 17.44
CA TYR A 117 -9.45 0.94 16.86
C TYR A 117 -9.17 2.43 17.06
N ILE A 118 -7.89 2.78 17.09
CA ILE A 118 -7.42 4.17 17.08
C ILE A 118 -7.85 4.82 15.75
N SER A 119 -8.29 6.07 15.82
CA SER A 119 -8.76 6.82 14.65
C SER A 119 -7.64 7.15 13.67
N ASP A 120 -7.98 7.30 12.39
CA ASP A 120 -7.04 7.76 11.39
C ASP A 120 -6.54 9.17 11.68
N GLU A 121 -7.37 10.05 12.25
CA GLU A 121 -6.95 11.39 12.70
C GLU A 121 -5.82 11.31 13.73
N ALA A 122 -5.94 10.44 14.73
CA ALA A 122 -4.91 10.21 15.72
C ALA A 122 -3.62 9.62 15.12
N ALA A 123 -3.75 8.67 14.21
CA ALA A 123 -2.63 8.08 13.49
C ALA A 123 -1.90 9.09 12.58
N TYR A 124 -2.63 9.98 11.93
CA TYR A 124 -2.06 11.06 11.14
C TYR A 124 -1.33 12.10 12.00
N GLN A 125 -1.85 12.40 13.20
CA GLN A 125 -1.16 13.29 14.13
C GLN A 125 0.17 12.70 14.60
N GLU A 126 0.21 11.41 14.91
CA GLU A 126 1.46 10.70 15.22
C GLU A 126 2.48 10.82 14.07
N THR A 127 1.99 10.73 12.83
CA THR A 127 2.83 10.88 11.63
C THR A 127 3.37 12.32 11.49
N VAL A 128 2.56 13.33 11.75
CA VAL A 128 2.98 14.75 11.74
C VAL A 128 4.08 14.99 12.77
N ASP A 129 3.92 14.44 13.98
CA ASP A 129 4.93 14.57 15.03
C ASP A 129 6.25 13.87 14.63
N ALA A 130 6.17 12.68 14.02
CA ALA A 130 7.35 11.98 13.52
C ALA A 130 8.08 12.77 12.41
N ILE A 131 7.34 13.42 11.50
CA ILE A 131 7.91 14.30 10.48
C ILE A 131 8.66 15.48 11.12
N ASN A 132 8.06 16.09 12.15
CA ASN A 132 8.63 17.25 12.83
C ASN A 132 9.82 16.90 13.73
N ALA A 133 9.88 15.69 14.25
CA ALA A 133 10.96 15.22 15.12
C ALA A 133 12.32 15.07 14.42
N THR A 134 12.34 15.01 13.09
CA THR A 134 13.57 14.80 12.32
C THR A 134 13.98 16.08 11.61
N GLU A 135 15.18 16.61 11.92
CA GLU A 135 15.75 17.79 11.28
C GLU A 135 16.99 17.44 10.47
N GLY A 136 17.14 18.07 9.30
CA GLY A 136 18.35 18.03 8.47
C GLY A 136 18.67 16.65 7.86
N LYS A 137 17.74 15.69 7.92
CA LYS A 137 17.87 14.34 7.39
C LYS A 137 16.71 14.01 6.44
N THR A 138 16.98 13.12 5.50
CA THR A 138 15.91 12.50 4.71
C THR A 138 15.23 11.42 5.54
N GLN A 139 13.89 11.38 5.47
CA GLN A 139 13.10 10.46 6.29
C GLN A 139 12.08 9.71 5.44
N PHE A 140 11.88 8.44 5.77
CA PHE A 140 10.76 7.64 5.29
C PHE A 140 9.85 7.28 6.45
N ILE A 141 8.54 7.42 6.27
CA ILE A 141 7.54 7.01 7.27
C ILE A 141 6.55 6.06 6.63
N GLN A 142 6.37 4.88 7.21
CA GLN A 142 5.31 3.94 6.88
C GLN A 142 4.21 4.03 7.93
N LEU A 143 3.01 4.41 7.54
CA LEU A 143 1.82 4.37 8.38
C LEU A 143 0.86 3.28 7.90
N SER A 144 0.48 2.38 8.79
CA SER A 144 -0.61 1.40 8.55
C SER A 144 -1.70 1.62 9.59
N THR A 145 -2.82 2.23 9.20
CA THR A 145 -3.94 2.56 10.09
C THR A 145 -4.85 1.36 10.39
N MET A 146 -5.77 1.51 11.35
CA MET A 146 -6.66 0.44 11.78
C MET A 146 -8.14 0.84 11.87
N GLN A 147 -8.48 2.11 11.73
CA GLN A 147 -9.84 2.61 11.97
C GLN A 147 -10.92 1.82 11.21
N ASN A 148 -10.64 1.46 9.96
CA ASN A 148 -11.59 0.75 9.09
C ASN A 148 -11.34 -0.76 9.00
N HIS A 149 -10.65 -1.35 9.97
CA HIS A 149 -10.45 -2.79 10.05
C HIS A 149 -11.71 -3.51 10.57
N MET A 150 -11.99 -4.69 10.06
CA MET A 150 -13.07 -5.55 10.56
C MET A 150 -12.88 -5.93 12.04
N PRO A 151 -13.94 -6.25 12.79
CA PRO A 151 -15.35 -6.33 12.40
C PRO A 151 -16.03 -4.95 12.39
N TYR A 152 -17.19 -4.83 11.72
CA TYR A 152 -17.98 -3.59 11.64
C TYR A 152 -19.28 -3.74 12.44
N ASN A 153 -19.26 -3.40 13.72
CA ASN A 153 -20.32 -3.72 14.69
C ASN A 153 -21.13 -2.48 15.13
N ASN A 154 -21.64 -1.68 14.19
CA ASN A 154 -22.44 -0.48 14.51
C ASN A 154 -21.72 0.47 15.50
N TYR A 155 -20.49 0.82 15.20
CA TYR A 155 -19.64 1.61 16.11
C TYR A 155 -20.08 3.06 16.24
N TYR A 156 -20.77 3.60 15.25
CA TYR A 156 -21.07 5.02 15.13
C TYR A 156 -22.55 5.28 15.39
N LYS A 157 -22.87 6.36 16.10
CA LYS A 157 -24.24 6.78 16.40
C LYS A 157 -24.93 7.35 15.15
N GLU A 158 -24.15 8.06 14.33
CA GLU A 158 -24.64 8.59 13.05
C GLU A 158 -24.43 7.53 11.97
N ASP A 159 -25.55 7.03 11.46
CA ASP A 159 -25.60 6.15 10.30
C ASP A 159 -26.24 6.94 9.15
N THR A 160 -25.48 7.88 8.60
CA THR A 160 -25.97 8.84 7.60
C THR A 160 -25.89 8.31 6.18
N PHE A 161 -25.13 7.23 5.96
CA PHE A 161 -24.96 6.69 4.62
C PHE A 161 -25.85 5.48 4.40
N ASP A 162 -26.65 5.54 3.34
CA ASP A 162 -27.31 4.37 2.79
C ASP A 162 -26.72 4.05 1.41
N PHE A 163 -26.92 2.84 0.95
CA PHE A 163 -26.43 2.38 -0.34
C PHE A 163 -27.50 1.52 -1.01
N GLU A 164 -27.58 1.66 -2.31
CA GLU A 164 -28.38 0.80 -3.17
C GLU A 164 -27.45 -0.09 -3.99
N GLY A 165 -27.85 -1.30 -4.25
CA GLY A 165 -27.12 -2.23 -5.07
C GLY A 165 -27.16 -3.65 -4.55
N ALA A 166 -26.77 -4.57 -5.41
CA ALA A 166 -26.90 -6.01 -5.18
C ALA A 166 -25.62 -6.67 -4.62
N GLY A 167 -24.46 -5.95 -4.61
CA GLY A 167 -23.15 -6.53 -4.32
C GLY A 167 -22.88 -6.91 -2.87
N VAL A 168 -23.73 -6.49 -1.92
CA VAL A 168 -23.60 -6.80 -0.49
C VAL A 168 -24.67 -7.79 -0.07
N SER A 169 -24.31 -8.79 0.73
CA SER A 169 -25.27 -9.73 1.28
C SER A 169 -26.18 -9.03 2.30
N GLU A 170 -27.44 -9.51 2.45
CA GLU A 170 -28.37 -8.92 3.40
C GLU A 170 -27.81 -8.93 4.84
N SER A 171 -27.13 -9.99 5.22
CA SER A 171 -26.47 -10.12 6.52
C SER A 171 -25.35 -9.08 6.75
N ASN A 172 -24.79 -8.53 5.69
CA ASN A 172 -23.67 -7.59 5.75
C ASN A 172 -24.07 -6.12 5.55
N ARG A 173 -25.37 -5.82 5.38
CA ARG A 173 -25.82 -4.42 5.17
C ARG A 173 -25.40 -3.47 6.30
N ASN A 174 -25.59 -3.87 7.54
CA ASN A 174 -25.20 -3.06 8.69
C ASN A 174 -23.67 -2.88 8.79
N GLN A 175 -22.91 -3.92 8.43
CA GLN A 175 -21.46 -3.83 8.35
C GLN A 175 -21.02 -2.83 7.27
N MET A 176 -21.69 -2.82 6.11
CA MET A 176 -21.40 -1.86 5.04
C MET A 176 -21.66 -0.42 5.49
N LYS A 177 -22.78 -0.16 6.19
CA LYS A 177 -23.08 1.17 6.72
C LYS A 177 -22.00 1.67 7.67
N THR A 178 -21.59 0.83 8.63
CA THR A 178 -20.48 1.14 9.55
C THR A 178 -19.20 1.42 8.78
N TYR A 179 -18.88 0.62 7.76
CA TYR A 179 -17.69 0.82 6.92
C TYR A 179 -17.76 2.16 6.15
N LEU A 180 -18.88 2.49 5.53
CA LEU A 180 -19.06 3.76 4.81
C LEU A 180 -18.93 4.98 5.72
N GLN A 181 -19.46 4.91 6.95
CA GLN A 181 -19.30 5.97 7.93
C GLN A 181 -17.81 6.09 8.37
N GLY A 182 -17.13 4.97 8.57
CA GLY A 182 -15.69 4.94 8.84
C GLY A 182 -14.88 5.58 7.72
N LEU A 183 -15.18 5.28 6.47
CA LEU A 183 -14.53 5.92 5.31
C LEU A 183 -14.79 7.42 5.23
N ASN A 184 -15.96 7.89 5.65
CA ASN A 184 -16.23 9.33 5.74
C ASN A 184 -15.35 10.01 6.80
N TYR A 185 -15.17 9.40 7.95
CA TYR A 185 -14.23 9.90 8.97
C TYR A 185 -12.78 9.89 8.47
N THR A 186 -12.38 8.87 7.70
CA THR A 186 -11.08 8.83 7.04
C THR A 186 -10.91 9.98 6.02
N ASP A 187 -11.93 10.29 5.23
CA ASP A 187 -11.90 11.39 4.28
C ASP A 187 -11.67 12.74 4.97
N GLN A 188 -12.40 12.99 6.07
CA GLN A 188 -12.22 14.19 6.89
C GLN A 188 -10.85 14.26 7.56
N ALA A 189 -10.37 13.14 8.11
CA ALA A 189 -9.06 13.04 8.72
C ALA A 189 -7.94 13.26 7.68
N THR A 190 -8.09 12.72 6.47
CA THR A 190 -7.16 12.92 5.36
C THR A 190 -7.12 14.40 4.94
N GLN A 191 -8.26 15.09 4.90
CA GLN A 191 -8.28 16.52 4.62
C GLN A 191 -7.44 17.31 5.64
N LYS A 192 -7.68 17.11 6.93
CA LYS A 192 -6.92 17.76 8.00
C LYS A 192 -5.43 17.44 7.91
N PHE A 193 -5.09 16.17 7.63
CA PHE A 193 -3.71 15.75 7.49
C PHE A 193 -3.00 16.48 6.34
N ILE A 194 -3.61 16.57 5.18
CA ILE A 194 -3.04 17.32 4.04
C ILE A 194 -2.89 18.79 4.37
N GLU A 195 -3.88 19.41 5.04
CA GLU A 195 -3.80 20.79 5.49
C GLU A 195 -2.64 21.06 6.48
N GLU A 196 -2.34 20.09 7.36
CA GLU A 196 -1.19 20.17 8.27
C GLU A 196 0.14 19.95 7.55
N ILE A 197 0.23 18.95 6.68
CA ILE A 197 1.42 18.67 5.87
C ILE A 197 1.80 19.88 4.97
N ASP A 198 0.81 20.59 4.48
CA ASP A 198 1.02 21.78 3.64
C ASP A 198 1.62 22.99 4.39
N LYS A 199 1.55 22.99 5.71
CA LYS A 199 2.18 24.02 6.57
C LYS A 199 3.64 23.70 6.89
N ILE A 200 4.08 22.47 6.68
CA ILE A 200 5.43 22.02 7.01
C ILE A 200 6.41 22.52 5.94
N GLU A 201 7.44 23.25 6.35
CA GLU A 201 8.48 23.79 5.48
C GLU A 201 9.58 22.76 5.18
N LYS A 202 9.17 21.57 4.76
CA LYS A 202 10.00 20.48 4.26
C LYS A 202 9.35 19.88 3.02
N PRO A 203 10.11 19.40 2.02
CA PRO A 203 9.51 18.70 0.89
C PRO A 203 9.00 17.32 1.34
N ILE A 204 7.70 17.09 1.18
CA ILE A 204 7.03 15.85 1.60
C ILE A 204 6.28 15.27 0.42
N THR A 205 6.53 13.99 0.14
CA THR A 205 5.78 13.19 -0.83
C THR A 205 5.01 12.12 -0.08
N ILE A 206 3.72 12.00 -0.36
CA ILE A 206 2.82 11.01 0.24
C ILE A 206 2.34 10.05 -0.85
N VAL A 207 2.43 8.75 -0.60
CA VAL A 207 1.66 7.73 -1.31
C VAL A 207 0.58 7.25 -0.37
N TRP A 208 -0.66 7.54 -0.71
CA TRP A 208 -1.84 7.11 0.05
C TRP A 208 -2.60 6.06 -0.74
N TYR A 209 -2.99 4.97 -0.09
CA TYR A 209 -3.76 3.90 -0.73
C TYR A 209 -4.58 3.10 0.29
N GLY A 210 -5.70 2.52 -0.15
CA GLY A 210 -6.37 1.46 0.58
C GLY A 210 -5.68 0.12 0.30
N ASP A 211 -5.38 -0.66 1.33
CA ASP A 211 -4.62 -1.91 1.17
C ASP A 211 -5.48 -3.04 0.56
N HIS A 212 -6.73 -3.17 0.93
CA HIS A 212 -7.71 -4.10 0.35
C HIS A 212 -9.15 -3.72 0.71
N LEU A 213 -10.12 -4.24 -0.03
CA LEU A 213 -11.53 -4.11 0.30
C LEU A 213 -11.94 -5.05 1.45
N PRO A 214 -12.99 -4.72 2.22
CA PRO A 214 -13.52 -5.58 3.28
C PRO A 214 -14.17 -6.84 2.72
N GLY A 215 -14.09 -7.93 3.46
CA GLY A 215 -14.64 -9.23 3.09
C GLY A 215 -16.16 -9.36 3.30
N ILE A 216 -16.97 -8.42 2.82
CA ILE A 216 -18.43 -8.36 3.07
C ILE A 216 -19.28 -8.49 1.81
N TYR A 217 -18.67 -8.65 0.64
CA TYR A 217 -19.35 -8.75 -0.64
C TYR A 217 -19.85 -10.16 -0.93
N LYS A 218 -20.81 -10.29 -1.84
CA LYS A 218 -21.40 -11.58 -2.24
C LYS A 218 -20.40 -12.41 -3.05
N GLU A 219 -20.32 -13.70 -2.76
CA GLU A 219 -19.41 -14.61 -3.44
C GLU A 219 -19.67 -14.69 -4.95
N GLN A 220 -20.95 -14.68 -5.37
CA GLN A 220 -21.29 -14.68 -6.80
C GLN A 220 -20.82 -13.43 -7.54
N ASP A 221 -20.84 -12.29 -6.86
CA ASP A 221 -20.36 -11.03 -7.45
C ASP A 221 -18.83 -10.99 -7.50
N LEU A 222 -18.14 -11.56 -6.50
CA LEU A 222 -16.69 -11.73 -6.53
C LEU A 222 -16.25 -12.59 -7.72
N ALA A 223 -16.96 -13.68 -8.00
CA ALA A 223 -16.65 -14.54 -9.15
C ALA A 223 -16.93 -13.84 -10.49
N LYS A 224 -17.94 -12.97 -10.54
CA LYS A 224 -18.33 -12.25 -11.75
C LYS A 224 -17.41 -11.06 -12.07
N TYR A 225 -16.91 -10.38 -11.03
CA TYR A 225 -16.07 -9.18 -11.14
C TYR A 225 -14.77 -9.31 -10.34
N PRO A 226 -13.94 -10.27 -10.68
CA PRO A 226 -12.82 -10.67 -9.82
C PRO A 226 -11.75 -9.59 -9.61
N LEU A 227 -11.54 -8.70 -10.59
CA LEU A 227 -10.62 -7.57 -10.44
C LEU A 227 -11.25 -6.45 -9.62
N LEU A 228 -12.49 -6.08 -9.90
CA LEU A 228 -13.20 -4.97 -9.25
C LEU A 228 -13.14 -5.05 -7.72
N TYR A 229 -13.29 -6.25 -7.16
CA TYR A 229 -13.25 -6.47 -5.71
C TYR A 229 -11.84 -6.54 -5.12
N ARG A 230 -10.83 -6.30 -5.93
CA ARG A 230 -9.44 -6.11 -5.52
C ARG A 230 -8.91 -4.70 -5.75
N GLU A 231 -9.71 -3.84 -6.35
CA GLU A 231 -9.33 -2.47 -6.66
C GLU A 231 -9.59 -1.54 -5.48
N THR A 232 -8.57 -0.77 -5.11
CA THR A 232 -8.65 0.28 -4.10
C THR A 232 -8.08 1.57 -4.66
N ASP A 233 -8.53 2.71 -4.13
CA ASP A 233 -8.02 4.01 -4.57
C ASP A 233 -6.59 4.24 -4.08
N TYR A 234 -5.80 4.98 -4.88
CA TYR A 234 -4.53 5.56 -4.47
C TYR A 234 -4.35 6.96 -5.04
N PHE A 235 -3.52 7.75 -4.38
CA PHE A 235 -2.97 8.98 -4.93
C PHE A 235 -1.52 9.20 -4.47
N VAL A 236 -0.75 9.99 -5.23
CA VAL A 236 0.59 10.46 -4.88
C VAL A 236 0.56 11.97 -4.79
N TYR A 237 0.87 12.52 -3.63
CA TYR A 237 0.76 13.94 -3.31
C TYR A 237 2.11 14.51 -2.88
N ASN A 238 2.44 15.70 -3.39
CA ASN A 238 3.52 16.54 -2.88
C ASN A 238 2.94 17.71 -2.12
N ASN A 239 3.45 18.00 -0.91
CA ASN A 239 3.01 19.16 -0.15
C ASN A 239 3.41 20.47 -0.84
N LYS A 240 2.83 21.60 -0.40
CA LYS A 240 3.06 22.92 -0.99
C LYS A 240 4.50 23.39 -0.95
N TYR A 241 5.30 22.90 -0.01
CA TYR A 241 6.71 23.22 0.11
C TYR A 241 7.60 22.50 -0.91
N ALA A 242 7.18 21.35 -1.43
CA ALA A 242 7.91 20.62 -2.46
C ALA A 242 8.00 21.47 -3.74
N GLN A 243 9.16 22.01 -4.04
CA GLN A 243 9.37 23.01 -5.11
C GLN A 243 9.08 22.49 -6.53
N GLN A 244 9.01 21.19 -6.72
CA GLN A 244 8.68 20.55 -7.97
C GLN A 244 7.41 19.72 -7.80
N GLN A 245 6.27 20.34 -8.06
CA GLN A 245 5.03 19.61 -8.28
C GLN A 245 5.08 18.94 -9.66
N ARG A 246 5.94 17.93 -9.81
CA ARG A 246 5.92 17.09 -10.98
C ARG A 246 4.70 16.20 -10.89
N LYS A 247 3.71 16.45 -11.72
CA LYS A 247 2.63 15.51 -11.89
C LYS A 247 3.14 14.36 -12.76
N LEU A 248 3.24 13.18 -12.20
CA LEU A 248 3.49 11.97 -12.96
C LEU A 248 2.29 11.67 -13.88
N PRO A 249 2.46 10.88 -14.95
CA PRO A 249 1.33 10.36 -15.70
C PRO A 249 0.32 9.67 -14.75
N ASN A 250 -0.96 9.80 -15.03
CA ASN A 250 -1.96 9.02 -14.32
C ASN A 250 -1.87 7.56 -14.77
N TYR A 251 -1.66 6.68 -13.83
CA TYR A 251 -1.77 5.24 -14.05
C TYR A 251 -3.17 4.83 -13.60
N SER A 252 -4.01 4.43 -14.54
CA SER A 252 -5.39 3.99 -14.23
C SER A 252 -5.41 2.81 -13.28
N LEU A 253 -4.41 1.95 -13.36
CA LEU A 253 -4.27 0.76 -12.56
C LEU A 253 -2.78 0.48 -12.26
N VAL A 254 -2.43 0.26 -10.99
CA VAL A 254 -1.07 -0.08 -10.55
C VAL A 254 -1.08 -1.33 -9.65
N SER A 255 0.05 -1.99 -9.56
CA SER A 255 0.29 -3.02 -8.53
C SER A 255 0.96 -2.40 -7.29
N PRO A 256 0.82 -3.01 -6.10
CA PRO A 256 1.42 -2.47 -4.87
C PRO A 256 2.93 -2.29 -4.95
N TYR A 257 3.66 -3.17 -5.65
CA TYR A 257 5.12 -3.09 -5.80
C TYR A 257 5.58 -1.85 -6.60
N MET A 258 4.69 -1.23 -7.38
CA MET A 258 5.00 -0.03 -8.16
C MET A 258 5.05 1.24 -7.29
N PHE A 259 4.50 1.22 -6.08
CA PHE A 259 4.43 2.41 -5.23
C PHE A 259 5.78 2.98 -4.83
N SER A 260 6.79 2.14 -4.58
CA SER A 260 8.13 2.63 -4.28
C SER A 260 8.73 3.44 -5.42
N SER A 261 8.58 3.00 -6.68
CA SER A 261 9.06 3.77 -7.83
C SER A 261 8.26 5.06 -8.04
N LEU A 262 6.93 5.04 -7.88
CA LEU A 262 6.09 6.24 -7.97
C LEU A 262 6.48 7.28 -6.90
N ALA A 263 6.70 6.84 -5.65
CA ALA A 263 7.13 7.70 -4.57
C ALA A 263 8.50 8.35 -4.86
N LEU A 264 9.47 7.54 -5.25
CA LEU A 264 10.84 7.98 -5.53
C LEU A 264 10.91 8.91 -6.74
N GLU A 265 10.15 8.61 -7.80
CA GLU A 265 10.07 9.45 -9.00
C GLU A 265 9.38 10.79 -8.68
N GLN A 266 8.26 10.78 -7.96
CA GLN A 266 7.55 11.98 -7.55
C GLN A 266 8.40 12.87 -6.62
N ALA A 267 9.15 12.27 -5.70
CA ALA A 267 10.07 12.97 -4.81
C ALA A 267 11.38 13.40 -5.49
N ASN A 268 11.61 13.00 -6.75
CA ASN A 268 12.83 13.28 -7.51
C ASN A 268 14.12 12.83 -6.78
N ILE A 269 14.09 11.65 -6.20
CA ILE A 269 15.20 11.06 -5.44
C ILE A 269 16.09 10.23 -6.37
N LYS A 270 17.41 10.35 -6.24
CA LYS A 270 18.35 9.42 -6.88
C LYS A 270 18.12 8.00 -6.37
N VAL A 271 17.95 7.07 -7.29
CA VAL A 271 17.61 5.67 -6.99
C VAL A 271 18.79 4.73 -7.21
N THR A 272 18.70 3.54 -6.67
CA THR A 272 19.61 2.43 -6.97
C THR A 272 19.29 1.82 -8.34
N PRO A 273 20.18 1.00 -8.92
CA PRO A 273 19.91 0.33 -10.20
C PRO A 273 18.61 -0.51 -10.19
N PHE A 274 18.30 -1.18 -9.08
CA PHE A 274 17.05 -1.95 -8.96
C PHE A 274 15.82 -1.05 -9.05
N TYR A 275 15.81 0.07 -8.33
CA TYR A 275 14.66 0.99 -8.38
C TYR A 275 14.58 1.78 -9.70
N ALA A 276 15.70 1.95 -10.42
CA ALA A 276 15.66 2.44 -11.80
C ALA A 276 15.01 1.43 -12.75
N LEU A 277 15.33 0.14 -12.62
CA LEU A 277 14.64 -0.94 -13.34
C LEU A 277 13.16 -0.97 -12.98
N LEU A 278 12.81 -0.87 -11.71
CA LEU A 278 11.41 -0.84 -11.26
C LEU A 278 10.65 0.36 -11.82
N THR A 279 11.28 1.53 -11.96
CA THR A 279 10.69 2.69 -12.64
C THR A 279 10.39 2.37 -14.11
N ALA A 280 11.32 1.71 -14.81
CA ALA A 280 11.08 1.27 -16.18
C ALA A 280 9.92 0.25 -16.27
N VAL A 281 9.83 -0.69 -15.33
CA VAL A 281 8.72 -1.64 -15.19
C VAL A 281 7.40 -0.91 -14.99
N THR A 282 7.33 0.01 -14.05
CA THR A 282 6.12 0.79 -13.74
C THR A 282 5.63 1.60 -14.94
N ASN A 283 6.56 2.14 -15.74
CA ASN A 283 6.24 2.99 -16.88
C ASN A 283 5.84 2.19 -18.14
N ASN A 284 6.20 0.91 -18.24
CA ASN A 284 6.07 0.16 -19.49
C ASN A 284 5.24 -1.13 -19.38
N LEU A 285 5.06 -1.67 -18.17
CA LEU A 285 4.30 -2.90 -17.99
C LEU A 285 2.90 -2.60 -17.39
N PRO A 286 1.88 -3.38 -17.78
CA PRO A 286 0.59 -3.35 -17.10
C PRO A 286 0.73 -3.76 -15.63
N ALA A 287 -0.24 -3.39 -14.80
CA ALA A 287 -0.36 -3.91 -13.45
C ALA A 287 -0.47 -5.45 -13.46
N THR A 288 0.09 -6.09 -12.46
CA THR A 288 0.04 -7.55 -12.30
C THR A 288 -0.78 -7.95 -11.09
N THR A 289 -1.42 -9.08 -11.18
CA THR A 289 -2.05 -9.77 -10.05
C THR A 289 -2.02 -11.27 -10.28
N ILE A 290 -2.46 -12.01 -9.29
CA ILE A 290 -2.71 -13.44 -9.42
C ILE A 290 -4.14 -13.61 -9.92
N ASP A 291 -4.33 -14.50 -10.91
CA ASP A 291 -5.63 -14.75 -11.52
C ASP A 291 -6.69 -15.01 -10.43
N PRO A 292 -7.62 -14.09 -10.25
CA PRO A 292 -8.64 -14.23 -9.21
C PRO A 292 -9.64 -15.37 -9.50
N ASN A 293 -9.69 -15.88 -10.74
CA ASN A 293 -10.52 -17.02 -11.13
C ASN A 293 -9.90 -18.37 -10.74
N SER A 294 -8.69 -18.38 -10.23
CA SER A 294 -8.00 -19.63 -9.80
C SER A 294 -8.61 -20.31 -8.57
N GLY A 295 -9.77 -19.87 -8.12
CA GLY A 295 -10.57 -20.50 -7.05
C GLY A 295 -10.04 -20.33 -5.63
N SER A 296 -9.04 -19.51 -5.45
CA SER A 296 -8.36 -19.30 -4.17
C SER A 296 -8.57 -17.88 -3.67
N GLN A 297 -9.22 -17.73 -2.54
CA GLN A 297 -9.12 -16.50 -1.73
C GLN A 297 -7.66 -16.28 -1.26
N ASN A 298 -6.86 -17.32 -1.32
CA ASN A 298 -5.45 -17.34 -1.04
C ASN A 298 -4.67 -17.33 -2.36
N VAL A 299 -3.73 -16.45 -2.48
CA VAL A 299 -2.73 -16.25 -3.53
C VAL A 299 -1.99 -17.54 -4.00
N GLN A 300 -2.30 -18.67 -3.42
CA GLN A 300 -1.45 -19.88 -3.37
C GLN A 300 -1.34 -20.69 -4.68
N ASN A 301 -2.25 -20.55 -5.63
CA ASN A 301 -2.25 -21.40 -6.83
C ASN A 301 -2.60 -20.64 -8.12
N GLY A 302 -2.59 -19.31 -8.10
CA GLY A 302 -3.00 -18.52 -9.24
C GLY A 302 -1.87 -18.26 -10.22
N LYS A 303 -2.22 -18.31 -11.51
CA LYS A 303 -1.37 -17.84 -12.60
C LYS A 303 -1.25 -16.32 -12.52
N LYS A 304 -0.05 -15.78 -12.75
CA LYS A 304 0.13 -14.34 -12.96
C LYS A 304 -0.70 -13.90 -14.17
N VAL A 305 -1.42 -12.82 -14.01
CA VAL A 305 -2.11 -12.12 -15.09
C VAL A 305 -1.78 -10.64 -15.06
N PHE A 306 -1.89 -10.00 -16.21
CA PHE A 306 -1.68 -8.57 -16.37
C PHE A 306 -3.03 -7.88 -16.52
N ALA A 307 -3.18 -6.71 -15.95
CA ALA A 307 -4.39 -5.89 -16.06
C ALA A 307 -4.01 -4.49 -16.52
N SER A 308 -4.49 -4.10 -17.68
CA SER A 308 -4.31 -2.75 -18.25
C SER A 308 -5.54 -1.87 -18.03
N ASP A 309 -6.65 -2.46 -17.63
CA ASP A 309 -7.95 -1.82 -17.45
C ASP A 309 -8.77 -2.59 -16.41
N GLN A 310 -9.72 -1.91 -15.78
CA GLN A 310 -10.72 -2.50 -14.90
C GLN A 310 -11.47 -3.61 -15.63
N ASN A 311 -11.46 -4.81 -15.16
CA ASN A 311 -12.14 -5.98 -15.73
C ASN A 311 -11.47 -6.64 -16.95
N LYS A 312 -10.30 -6.22 -17.41
CA LYS A 312 -9.63 -6.86 -18.53
C LYS A 312 -8.23 -7.36 -18.13
N THR A 313 -8.09 -8.68 -18.10
CA THR A 313 -6.80 -9.34 -17.94
C THR A 313 -6.22 -9.76 -19.28
N THR A 314 -4.90 -9.75 -19.36
CA THR A 314 -4.11 -10.28 -20.47
C THR A 314 -3.07 -11.26 -19.95
N GLU A 315 -2.55 -12.10 -20.82
CA GLU A 315 -1.49 -13.05 -20.46
C GLU A 315 -0.14 -12.51 -20.93
N GLU A 316 0.96 -13.04 -20.39
CA GLU A 316 2.31 -12.68 -20.79
C GLU A 316 2.57 -12.82 -22.30
N LYS A 317 1.92 -13.81 -22.95
CA LYS A 317 2.03 -14.01 -24.42
C LYS A 317 1.59 -12.79 -25.22
N ASP A 318 0.69 -11.96 -24.64
CA ASP A 318 0.09 -10.79 -25.29
C ASP A 318 0.96 -9.51 -25.12
N LEU A 319 2.00 -9.57 -24.30
CA LEU A 319 2.97 -8.48 -24.14
C LEU A 319 3.84 -8.33 -25.40
N THR A 320 4.33 -7.10 -25.65
CA THR A 320 5.31 -6.86 -26.72
C THR A 320 6.64 -7.55 -26.40
N LYS A 321 7.53 -7.61 -27.39
CA LYS A 321 8.86 -8.18 -27.18
C LYS A 321 9.65 -7.41 -26.12
N GLU A 322 9.63 -6.10 -26.19
CA GLU A 322 10.31 -5.19 -25.27
C GLU A 322 9.76 -5.32 -23.84
N GLN A 323 8.44 -5.46 -23.70
CA GLN A 323 7.79 -5.70 -22.43
C GLN A 323 8.20 -7.05 -21.82
N LYS A 324 8.30 -8.11 -22.64
CA LYS A 324 8.75 -9.44 -22.19
C LYS A 324 10.21 -9.43 -21.74
N GLU A 325 11.09 -8.73 -22.46
CA GLU A 325 12.50 -8.58 -22.07
C GLU A 325 12.61 -7.83 -20.73
N LEU A 326 11.89 -6.73 -20.57
CA LEU A 326 11.86 -5.95 -19.33
C LEU A 326 11.30 -6.76 -18.14
N LEU A 327 10.22 -7.51 -18.37
CA LEU A 327 9.62 -8.40 -17.37
C LEU A 327 10.61 -9.48 -16.95
N HIS A 328 11.28 -10.11 -17.91
CA HIS A 328 12.27 -11.15 -17.65
C HIS A 328 13.43 -10.63 -16.78
N ASP A 329 13.97 -9.46 -17.09
CA ASP A 329 15.05 -8.84 -16.32
C ASP A 329 14.61 -8.55 -14.89
N TYR A 330 13.40 -8.02 -14.72
CA TYR A 330 12.83 -7.75 -13.41
C TYR A 330 12.62 -9.04 -12.59
N GLU A 331 12.04 -10.07 -13.19
CA GLU A 331 11.83 -11.37 -12.56
C GLU A 331 13.13 -12.06 -12.15
N LEU A 332 14.15 -11.97 -12.99
CA LEU A 332 15.47 -12.52 -12.72
C LEU A 332 16.13 -11.87 -11.50
N ILE A 333 16.08 -10.53 -11.42
CA ILE A 333 16.62 -9.79 -10.28
C ILE A 333 15.82 -10.11 -9.02
N GLN A 334 14.49 -10.09 -9.09
CA GLN A 334 13.66 -10.47 -7.96
C GLN A 334 13.95 -11.90 -7.49
N TYR A 335 14.08 -12.85 -8.42
CA TYR A 335 14.43 -14.25 -8.07
C TYR A 335 15.76 -14.31 -7.29
N ASP A 336 16.78 -13.61 -7.77
CA ASP A 336 18.08 -13.58 -7.08
C ASP A 336 17.97 -12.98 -5.68
N LEU A 337 17.23 -11.90 -5.52
CA LEU A 337 17.03 -11.23 -4.23
C LEU A 337 16.21 -12.07 -3.23
N VAL A 338 15.27 -12.90 -3.72
CA VAL A 338 14.34 -13.66 -2.89
C VAL A 338 14.82 -15.09 -2.61
N ALA A 339 15.22 -15.81 -3.65
CA ALA A 339 15.51 -17.25 -3.61
C ALA A 339 16.91 -17.62 -4.09
N GLY A 340 17.62 -16.67 -4.71
CA GLY A 340 18.94 -16.85 -5.24
C GLY A 340 20.05 -16.64 -4.20
N LYS A 341 21.22 -16.31 -4.66
CA LYS A 341 22.40 -16.04 -3.83
C LYS A 341 22.57 -14.57 -3.46
N GLN A 342 21.61 -13.74 -3.83
CA GLN A 342 21.61 -12.28 -3.58
C GLN A 342 22.81 -11.56 -4.21
N TYR A 343 23.25 -11.98 -5.39
CA TYR A 343 24.32 -11.28 -6.14
C TYR A 343 23.90 -9.84 -6.50
N SER A 344 22.61 -9.61 -6.69
CA SER A 344 22.02 -8.30 -7.01
C SER A 344 21.73 -7.43 -5.79
N ALA A 345 22.01 -7.88 -4.56
CA ALA A 345 21.67 -7.14 -3.34
C ALA A 345 22.26 -5.73 -3.34
N ASP A 346 23.51 -5.57 -3.79
CA ASP A 346 24.16 -4.28 -3.94
C ASP A 346 23.42 -3.33 -4.92
N TRP A 347 22.72 -3.88 -5.92
CA TRP A 347 21.92 -3.08 -6.87
C TRP A 347 20.66 -2.53 -6.25
N ALA A 348 20.11 -3.20 -5.25
CA ALA A 348 18.95 -2.71 -4.51
C ALA A 348 19.36 -1.73 -3.39
N GLU A 349 20.58 -1.81 -2.86
CA GLU A 349 20.99 -1.11 -1.65
C GLU A 349 21.93 0.08 -1.87
N LYS A 350 22.78 0.06 -2.90
CA LYS A 350 23.78 1.11 -3.11
C LYS A 350 23.21 2.28 -3.90
N LYS A 351 23.25 3.47 -3.30
CA LYS A 351 22.99 4.73 -4.01
C LYS A 351 24.02 4.86 -5.14
N VAL A 352 23.57 5.24 -6.33
CA VAL A 352 24.46 5.64 -7.42
C VAL A 352 24.99 7.02 -7.09
N ASN A 353 26.34 7.15 -6.97
CA ASN A 353 27.02 8.40 -6.70
C ASN A 353 26.84 9.43 -7.82
#